data_8be491451fc3a1d38e78fb218d063dde
#
_entry.id   8be491451fc3a1d38e78fb218d063dde
#
_cell.length_a   1.000
_cell.length_b   1.000
_cell.length_c   1.000
_cell.angle_alpha   90.00
_cell.angle_beta   90.00
_cell.angle_gamma   90.00
#
_symmetry.space_group_name_H-M   'P 1'
#
loop_
_entity.id
_entity.type
_entity.pdbx_description
1 polymer ?
#
loop_
_entity_poly.entity_id
_entity_poly.type
_entity_poly.pdbx_seq_one_letter_code
_entity_poly.pdbx_strand_id
1 'polypeptide(L)'
;MEIAKHVAGSQEAFVELMNRKAAEIGMSNTTFSNPSGLDEEDGGNISTANDMAVLMSYAMKNKEFRTITGSKYYTTDWNMRWKNKNRLLFDYPFTVGGKTGFTKKAGRTLVSAAEHDGVESIVVTLREGDDFAFHEQKHTEVFQKMDVVTIMRKGDYTVNGRKFHVPETLKVTLHKDGSDKLRVKTHFDHKDFVVEVQKNDDVNVYSFASKKVRGGGLFS
;
A
#
# COMPACT_ATOMS: atom_id res chain seq x y z
N MET A 1 -1.97 -15.75 -18.25
CA MET A 1 -3.30 -15.93 -18.85
C MET A 1 -4.11 -17.00 -18.14
N GLU A 2 -3.56 -18.14 -17.79
CA GLU A 2 -4.27 -19.23 -17.08
C GLU A 2 -4.84 -18.81 -15.72
N ILE A 3 -4.09 -18.04 -14.93
CA ILE A 3 -4.60 -17.52 -13.64
C ILE A 3 -5.85 -16.67 -13.84
N ALA A 4 -5.87 -15.79 -14.84
CA ALA A 4 -7.04 -14.95 -15.14
C ALA A 4 -8.27 -15.79 -15.50
N LYS A 5 -8.09 -16.81 -16.34
CA LYS A 5 -9.18 -17.75 -16.68
C LYS A 5 -9.64 -18.56 -15.47
N HIS A 6 -8.72 -19.00 -14.63
CA HIS A 6 -9.07 -19.74 -13.41
C HIS A 6 -9.91 -18.90 -12.44
N VAL A 7 -9.56 -17.62 -12.27
CA VAL A 7 -10.23 -16.72 -11.32
C VAL A 7 -11.59 -16.23 -11.83
N ALA A 8 -11.70 -15.93 -13.13
CA ALA A 8 -12.88 -15.24 -13.69
C ALA A 8 -13.60 -16.00 -14.81
N GLY A 9 -13.14 -17.20 -15.16
CA GLY A 9 -13.71 -18.00 -16.25
C GLY A 9 -13.20 -17.62 -17.64
N SER A 10 -12.88 -16.35 -17.89
CA SER A 10 -12.27 -15.86 -19.13
C SER A 10 -11.30 -14.71 -18.87
N GLN A 11 -10.54 -14.32 -19.91
CA GLN A 11 -9.65 -13.16 -19.82
C GLN A 11 -10.45 -11.85 -19.80
N GLU A 12 -11.49 -11.77 -20.60
CA GLU A 12 -12.39 -10.63 -20.70
C GLU A 12 -13.07 -10.36 -19.35
N ALA A 13 -13.63 -11.41 -18.73
CA ALA A 13 -14.22 -11.30 -17.41
C ALA A 13 -13.18 -10.88 -16.33
N PHE A 14 -11.93 -11.32 -16.46
CA PHE A 14 -10.87 -10.89 -15.55
C PHE A 14 -10.49 -9.42 -15.76
N VAL A 15 -10.45 -8.93 -17.01
CA VAL A 15 -10.22 -7.51 -17.33
C VAL A 15 -11.32 -6.63 -16.75
N GLU A 16 -12.58 -7.07 -16.79
CA GLU A 16 -13.67 -6.37 -16.12
C GLU A 16 -13.46 -6.29 -14.61
N LEU A 17 -12.97 -7.37 -13.98
CA LEU A 17 -12.61 -7.35 -12.55
C LEU A 17 -11.47 -6.37 -12.28
N MET A 18 -10.43 -6.33 -13.13
CA MET A 18 -9.33 -5.38 -13.00
C MET A 18 -9.82 -3.93 -13.07
N ASN A 19 -10.66 -3.61 -14.06
CA ASN A 19 -11.20 -2.25 -14.22
C ASN A 19 -12.14 -1.85 -13.08
N ARG A 20 -12.99 -2.76 -12.59
CA ARG A 20 -13.82 -2.51 -11.41
C ARG A 20 -12.96 -2.24 -10.16
N LYS A 21 -11.90 -3.02 -9.95
CA LYS A 21 -10.98 -2.81 -8.84
C LYS A 21 -10.23 -1.49 -8.97
N ALA A 22 -9.78 -1.12 -10.16
CA ALA A 22 -9.15 0.16 -10.43
C ALA A 22 -10.07 1.33 -10.04
N ALA A 23 -11.33 1.30 -10.45
CA ALA A 23 -12.32 2.31 -10.08
C ALA A 23 -12.58 2.33 -8.56
N GLU A 24 -12.73 1.16 -7.92
CA GLU A 24 -12.95 1.02 -6.47
C GLU A 24 -11.83 1.67 -5.64
N ILE A 25 -10.58 1.53 -6.06
CA ILE A 25 -9.43 2.08 -5.34
C ILE A 25 -9.01 3.48 -5.79
N GLY A 26 -9.77 4.09 -6.72
CA GLY A 26 -9.56 5.49 -7.14
C GLY A 26 -8.55 5.71 -8.27
N MET A 27 -8.27 4.70 -9.09
CA MET A 27 -7.41 4.82 -10.28
C MET A 27 -8.19 5.43 -11.45
N SER A 28 -8.45 6.73 -11.39
CA SER A 28 -9.37 7.43 -12.31
C SER A 28 -8.84 7.59 -13.74
N ASN A 29 -7.57 7.39 -13.98
CA ASN A 29 -6.91 7.52 -15.28
C ASN A 29 -6.31 6.19 -15.76
N THR A 30 -6.90 5.06 -15.36
CA THR A 30 -6.43 3.73 -15.72
C THR A 30 -7.52 2.94 -16.42
N THR A 31 -7.13 2.29 -17.51
CA THR A 31 -7.95 1.30 -18.22
C THR A 31 -7.09 0.09 -18.55
N PHE A 32 -7.54 -1.07 -18.11
CA PHE A 32 -6.93 -2.36 -18.46
C PHE A 32 -7.68 -2.98 -19.62
N SER A 33 -6.93 -3.48 -20.62
CA SER A 33 -7.43 -4.24 -21.76
C SER A 33 -7.04 -5.71 -21.71
N ASN A 34 -5.93 -6.02 -21.00
CA ASN A 34 -5.48 -7.40 -20.84
C ASN A 34 -4.78 -7.66 -19.49
N PRO A 35 -4.78 -8.91 -19.01
CA PRO A 35 -4.11 -9.27 -17.76
C PRO A 35 -2.60 -9.53 -17.91
N SER A 36 -2.08 -9.55 -19.14
CA SER A 36 -0.67 -9.87 -19.43
C SER A 36 0.25 -8.66 -19.32
N GLY A 37 -0.26 -7.45 -19.57
CA GLY A 37 0.53 -6.23 -19.69
C GLY A 37 1.34 -6.14 -20.99
N LEU A 38 1.06 -6.98 -21.97
CA LEU A 38 1.68 -6.93 -23.29
C LEU A 38 1.03 -5.86 -24.16
N ASP A 39 1.79 -5.36 -25.15
CA ASP A 39 1.27 -4.42 -26.13
C ASP A 39 0.17 -5.07 -26.99
N GLU A 40 -0.84 -4.29 -27.31
CA GLU A 40 -1.93 -4.63 -28.25
C GLU A 40 -2.00 -3.58 -29.36
N GLU A 41 -2.57 -3.95 -30.51
CA GLU A 41 -2.67 -3.06 -31.68
C GLU A 41 -3.53 -1.84 -31.36
N ASP A 42 -4.60 -2.02 -30.63
CA ASP A 42 -5.57 -1.00 -30.23
C ASP A 42 -5.19 -0.14 -29.00
N GLY A 43 -4.00 -0.33 -28.43
CA GLY A 43 -3.52 0.51 -27.35
C GLY A 43 -3.01 -0.23 -26.12
N GLY A 44 -3.64 -1.31 -25.72
CA GLY A 44 -3.29 -2.08 -24.52
C GLY A 44 -3.67 -1.37 -23.21
N ASN A 45 -3.00 -1.73 -22.12
CA ASN A 45 -3.24 -1.12 -20.81
C ASN A 45 -2.74 0.33 -20.76
N ILE A 46 -3.57 1.24 -20.25
CA ILE A 46 -3.25 2.66 -20.07
C ILE A 46 -3.34 2.99 -18.59
N SER A 47 -2.34 3.71 -18.07
CA SER A 47 -2.31 4.15 -16.69
C SER A 47 -1.45 5.39 -16.50
N THR A 48 -1.43 5.94 -15.29
CA THR A 48 -0.54 7.02 -14.87
C THR A 48 0.38 6.56 -13.74
N ALA A 49 1.48 7.28 -13.50
CA ALA A 49 2.35 6.99 -12.38
C ALA A 49 1.61 7.12 -11.04
N ASN A 50 0.70 8.09 -10.92
CA ASN A 50 -0.12 8.28 -9.71
C ASN A 50 -1.05 7.08 -9.47
N ASP A 51 -1.78 6.61 -10.48
CA ASP A 51 -2.69 5.48 -10.34
C ASP A 51 -1.93 4.19 -10.01
N MET A 52 -0.75 3.99 -10.61
CA MET A 52 0.10 2.85 -10.28
C MET A 52 0.65 2.93 -8.84
N ALA A 53 0.89 4.13 -8.30
CA ALA A 53 1.24 4.29 -6.90
C ALA A 53 0.05 3.96 -5.97
N VAL A 54 -1.17 4.36 -6.33
CA VAL A 54 -2.40 3.98 -5.63
C VAL A 54 -2.56 2.45 -5.62
N LEU A 55 -2.40 1.80 -6.77
CA LEU A 55 -2.47 0.34 -6.89
C LEU A 55 -1.42 -0.34 -6.00
N MET A 56 -0.17 0.13 -6.02
CA MET A 56 0.90 -0.45 -5.21
C MET A 56 0.62 -0.26 -3.72
N SER A 57 0.16 0.91 -3.30
CA SER A 57 -0.23 1.18 -1.91
C SER A 57 -1.35 0.24 -1.43
N TYR A 58 -2.34 0.00 -2.28
CA TYR A 58 -3.41 -0.96 -1.99
C TYR A 58 -2.87 -2.39 -1.89
N ALA A 59 -2.08 -2.83 -2.87
CA ALA A 59 -1.57 -4.19 -2.96
C ALA A 59 -0.59 -4.54 -1.83
N MET A 60 0.23 -3.60 -1.39
CA MET A 60 1.20 -3.78 -0.31
C MET A 60 0.54 -4.02 1.07
N LYS A 61 -0.75 -3.74 1.25
CA LYS A 61 -1.52 -4.13 2.45
C LYS A 61 -1.76 -5.65 2.51
N ASN A 62 -1.70 -6.34 1.38
CA ASN A 62 -1.81 -7.80 1.32
C ASN A 62 -0.45 -8.45 1.63
N LYS A 63 -0.39 -9.27 2.68
CA LYS A 63 0.84 -9.92 3.14
C LYS A 63 1.43 -10.89 2.11
N GLU A 64 0.57 -11.60 1.38
CA GLU A 64 1.00 -12.56 0.35
C GLU A 64 1.61 -11.82 -0.83
N PHE A 65 0.99 -10.71 -1.26
CA PHE A 65 1.55 -9.85 -2.30
C PHE A 65 2.93 -9.31 -1.89
N ARG A 66 3.09 -8.79 -0.67
CA ARG A 66 4.39 -8.35 -0.12
C ARG A 66 5.42 -9.49 -0.18
N THR A 67 5.05 -10.67 0.28
CA THR A 67 5.94 -11.84 0.30
C THR A 67 6.39 -12.22 -1.11
N ILE A 68 5.45 -12.30 -2.06
CA ILE A 68 5.75 -12.70 -3.44
C ILE A 68 6.64 -11.66 -4.12
N THR A 69 6.25 -10.37 -4.07
CA THR A 69 6.98 -9.30 -4.77
C THR A 69 8.30 -8.94 -4.11
N GLY A 70 8.45 -9.19 -2.80
CA GLY A 70 9.69 -9.01 -2.03
C GLY A 70 10.64 -10.20 -2.08
N SER A 71 10.23 -11.34 -2.64
CA SER A 71 11.08 -12.54 -2.73
C SER A 71 12.21 -12.34 -3.73
N LYS A 72 13.45 -12.54 -3.28
CA LYS A 72 14.67 -12.44 -4.13
C LYS A 72 14.77 -13.60 -5.10
N TYR A 73 14.38 -14.79 -4.64
CA TYR A 73 14.42 -16.04 -5.37
C TYR A 73 13.17 -16.84 -5.09
N TYR A 74 12.78 -17.65 -6.07
CA TYR A 74 11.77 -18.70 -5.92
C TYR A 74 12.33 -20.01 -6.46
N THR A 75 12.20 -21.10 -5.70
CA THR A 75 12.58 -22.44 -6.13
C THR A 75 11.30 -23.25 -6.32
N THR A 76 11.11 -23.79 -7.53
CA THR A 76 9.97 -24.64 -7.85
C THR A 76 10.15 -26.05 -7.25
N ASP A 77 9.07 -26.84 -7.23
CA ASP A 77 9.09 -28.24 -6.79
C ASP A 77 10.02 -29.11 -7.66
N TRP A 78 10.32 -28.67 -8.89
CA TRP A 78 11.29 -29.32 -9.81
C TRP A 78 12.72 -28.81 -9.61
N ASN A 79 13.01 -28.15 -8.50
CA ASN A 79 14.32 -27.60 -8.16
C ASN A 79 14.86 -26.55 -9.14
N MET A 80 13.97 -25.88 -9.89
CA MET A 80 14.36 -24.74 -10.73
C MET A 80 14.33 -23.47 -9.87
N ARG A 81 15.45 -22.74 -9.84
CA ARG A 81 15.60 -21.50 -9.09
C ARG A 81 15.45 -20.28 -10.00
N TRP A 82 14.45 -19.45 -9.72
CA TRP A 82 14.17 -18.20 -10.41
C TRP A 82 14.67 -17.01 -9.59
N LYS A 83 15.40 -16.10 -10.23
CA LYS A 83 15.84 -14.84 -9.61
C LYS A 83 14.83 -13.73 -9.96
N ASN A 84 14.44 -12.92 -8.97
CA ASN A 84 13.60 -11.76 -9.22
C ASN A 84 14.34 -10.74 -10.11
N LYS A 85 13.63 -10.19 -11.10
CA LYS A 85 14.18 -9.18 -12.03
C LYS A 85 14.28 -7.80 -11.39
N ASN A 86 13.59 -7.56 -10.27
CA ASN A 86 13.69 -6.30 -9.54
C ASN A 86 15.05 -6.25 -8.79
N ARG A 87 16.01 -5.54 -9.37
CA ARG A 87 17.36 -5.40 -8.82
C ARG A 87 17.38 -4.70 -7.46
N LEU A 88 16.44 -3.79 -7.18
CA LEU A 88 16.37 -3.07 -5.91
C LEU A 88 16.29 -4.02 -4.70
N LEU A 89 15.69 -5.22 -4.85
CA LEU A 89 15.68 -6.21 -3.79
C LEU A 89 17.09 -6.67 -3.37
N PHE A 90 18.09 -6.52 -4.22
CA PHE A 90 19.47 -6.91 -3.98
C PHE A 90 20.35 -5.71 -3.63
N ASP A 91 20.13 -4.61 -4.30
CA ASP A 91 21.00 -3.44 -4.30
C ASP A 91 20.60 -2.42 -3.23
N TYR A 92 19.31 -2.34 -2.87
CA TYR A 92 18.78 -1.38 -1.90
C TYR A 92 18.10 -2.08 -0.71
N PRO A 93 18.69 -2.03 0.51
CA PRO A 93 18.30 -2.89 1.64
C PRO A 93 16.89 -2.62 2.17
N PHE A 94 16.32 -1.47 1.88
CA PHE A 94 14.98 -1.08 2.36
C PHE A 94 13.85 -1.51 1.43
N THR A 95 14.16 -2.10 0.26
CA THR A 95 13.14 -2.55 -0.70
C THR A 95 12.33 -3.72 -0.14
N VAL A 96 11.02 -3.57 -0.09
CA VAL A 96 10.07 -4.58 0.41
C VAL A 96 9.21 -5.22 -0.68
N GLY A 97 9.27 -4.71 -1.91
CA GLY A 97 8.55 -5.27 -3.03
C GLY A 97 8.60 -4.40 -4.28
N GLY A 98 8.01 -4.88 -5.35
CA GLY A 98 7.90 -4.13 -6.59
C GLY A 98 7.63 -4.98 -7.82
N LYS A 99 7.41 -4.32 -8.96
CA LYS A 99 7.20 -4.95 -10.26
C LYS A 99 7.89 -4.18 -11.36
N THR A 100 8.74 -4.87 -12.10
CA THR A 100 9.34 -4.36 -13.34
C THR A 100 8.43 -4.64 -14.51
N GLY A 101 8.44 -3.76 -15.51
CA GLY A 101 7.78 -3.96 -16.78
C GLY A 101 8.64 -3.46 -17.94
N PHE A 102 8.49 -4.10 -19.10
CA PHE A 102 9.07 -3.64 -20.35
C PHE A 102 8.24 -4.11 -21.52
N THR A 103 7.86 -3.17 -22.38
CA THR A 103 7.36 -3.44 -23.72
C THR A 103 8.01 -2.46 -24.71
N LYS A 104 7.94 -2.73 -26.00
CA LYS A 104 8.47 -1.81 -27.03
C LYS A 104 7.75 -0.45 -26.99
N LYS A 105 6.44 -0.48 -26.74
CA LYS A 105 5.57 0.70 -26.72
C LYS A 105 5.73 1.51 -25.42
N ALA A 106 5.69 0.85 -24.27
CA ALA A 106 5.80 1.49 -22.96
C ALA A 106 7.23 1.87 -22.56
N GLY A 107 8.24 1.15 -23.07
CA GLY A 107 9.60 1.24 -22.57
C GLY A 107 9.74 0.57 -21.20
N ARG A 108 10.78 0.95 -20.44
CA ARG A 108 10.98 0.45 -19.07
C ARG A 108 9.98 1.11 -18.12
N THR A 109 9.38 0.30 -17.28
CA THR A 109 8.48 0.75 -16.21
C THR A 109 8.85 0.05 -14.90
N LEU A 110 8.80 0.78 -13.81
CA LEU A 110 9.07 0.22 -12.50
C LEU A 110 8.10 0.81 -11.46
N VAL A 111 7.55 -0.05 -10.63
CA VAL A 111 6.88 0.33 -9.39
C VAL A 111 7.63 -0.36 -8.27
N SER A 112 8.10 0.37 -7.26
CA SER A 112 8.76 -0.20 -6.09
C SER A 112 8.19 0.34 -4.79
N ALA A 113 8.25 -0.49 -3.77
CA ALA A 113 7.96 -0.12 -2.38
C ALA A 113 9.19 -0.37 -1.53
N ALA A 114 9.48 0.55 -0.64
CA ALA A 114 10.54 0.46 0.34
C ALA A 114 10.03 0.89 1.72
N GLU A 115 10.64 0.36 2.78
CA GLU A 115 10.28 0.66 4.17
C GLU A 115 11.55 0.89 5.00
N HIS A 116 11.59 1.98 5.75
CA HIS A 116 12.65 2.31 6.68
C HIS A 116 12.10 3.11 7.86
N ASP A 117 12.43 2.70 9.08
CA ASP A 117 11.98 3.33 10.33
C ASP A 117 10.46 3.55 10.41
N GLY A 118 9.69 2.63 9.81
CA GLY A 118 8.24 2.68 9.77
C GLY A 118 7.64 3.61 8.72
N VAL A 119 8.47 4.36 7.96
CA VAL A 119 8.06 5.09 6.78
C VAL A 119 7.98 4.12 5.61
N GLU A 120 6.80 4.02 4.98
CA GLU A 120 6.63 3.33 3.70
C GLU A 120 6.71 4.32 2.55
N SER A 121 7.48 4.00 1.52
CA SER A 121 7.66 4.81 0.32
C SER A 121 7.35 4.00 -0.93
N ILE A 122 6.61 4.61 -1.86
CA ILE A 122 6.31 4.04 -3.17
C ILE A 122 6.84 5.00 -4.24
N VAL A 123 7.59 4.45 -5.19
CA VAL A 123 8.10 5.18 -6.36
C VAL A 123 7.62 4.49 -7.62
N VAL A 124 7.19 5.27 -8.59
CA VAL A 124 6.75 4.80 -9.91
C VAL A 124 7.45 5.58 -10.99
N THR A 125 8.02 4.87 -11.95
CA THR A 125 8.55 5.46 -13.18
C THR A 125 7.94 4.78 -14.40
N LEU A 126 7.60 5.60 -15.39
CA LEU A 126 7.11 5.17 -16.70
C LEU A 126 8.09 5.70 -17.75
N ARG A 127 8.67 4.79 -18.55
CA ARG A 127 9.67 5.09 -19.59
C ARG A 127 10.94 5.77 -19.05
N GLU A 128 11.46 5.30 -17.92
CA GLU A 128 12.69 5.78 -17.33
C GLU A 128 13.82 4.78 -17.61
N GLY A 129 14.93 5.26 -18.17
CA GLY A 129 16.07 4.43 -18.57
C GLY A 129 16.89 3.92 -17.39
N ASP A 130 17.13 4.78 -16.40
CA ASP A 130 17.85 4.45 -15.17
C ASP A 130 16.92 4.33 -13.96
N ASP A 131 15.85 3.59 -14.16
CA ASP A 131 14.76 3.42 -13.19
C ASP A 131 15.24 2.94 -11.81
N PHE A 132 16.18 2.01 -11.73
CA PHE A 132 16.66 1.48 -10.45
C PHE A 132 17.39 2.52 -9.61
N ALA A 133 18.37 3.25 -10.22
CA ALA A 133 19.08 4.31 -9.51
C ALA A 133 18.17 5.47 -9.12
N PHE A 134 17.23 5.84 -9.99
CA PHE A 134 16.22 6.85 -9.69
C PHE A 134 15.35 6.45 -8.51
N HIS A 135 14.86 5.20 -8.46
CA HIS A 135 14.03 4.71 -7.37
C HIS A 135 14.80 4.67 -6.04
N GLU A 136 16.04 4.18 -6.03
CA GLU A 136 16.91 4.20 -4.84
C GLU A 136 17.08 5.62 -4.30
N GLN A 137 17.43 6.56 -5.17
CA GLN A 137 17.56 7.97 -4.81
C GLN A 137 16.26 8.52 -4.21
N LYS A 138 15.11 8.28 -4.85
CA LYS A 138 13.82 8.82 -4.40
C LYS A 138 13.35 8.21 -3.08
N HIS A 139 13.50 6.92 -2.88
CA HIS A 139 13.24 6.30 -1.58
C HIS A 139 14.12 6.90 -0.48
N THR A 140 15.42 7.07 -0.76
CA THR A 140 16.36 7.67 0.19
C THR A 140 15.97 9.12 0.53
N GLU A 141 15.60 9.94 -0.46
CA GLU A 141 15.10 11.29 -0.23
C GLU A 141 13.85 11.32 0.67
N VAL A 142 12.92 10.37 0.46
CA VAL A 142 11.72 10.24 1.31
C VAL A 142 12.11 9.92 2.76
N PHE A 143 12.96 8.93 2.98
CA PHE A 143 13.38 8.52 4.34
C PHE A 143 14.19 9.60 5.07
N GLN A 144 14.92 10.44 4.33
CA GLN A 144 15.61 11.60 4.91
C GLN A 144 14.62 12.69 5.35
N LYS A 145 13.51 12.87 4.64
CA LYS A 145 12.58 13.98 4.84
C LYS A 145 11.36 13.63 5.71
N MET A 146 11.02 12.35 5.82
CA MET A 146 9.80 11.89 6.47
C MET A 146 10.08 11.17 7.78
N ASP A 147 9.15 11.26 8.71
CA ASP A 147 9.14 10.54 9.99
C ASP A 147 7.73 10.00 10.27
N VAL A 148 7.62 9.04 11.19
CA VAL A 148 6.34 8.43 11.58
C VAL A 148 5.99 8.75 13.03
N VAL A 149 4.85 9.38 13.22
CA VAL A 149 4.26 9.62 14.53
C VAL A 149 3.19 8.57 14.83
N THR A 150 3.33 7.87 15.94
CA THR A 150 2.29 6.96 16.44
C THR A 150 1.21 7.74 17.15
N ILE A 151 0.00 7.70 16.62
CA ILE A 151 -1.19 8.34 17.22
C ILE A 151 -1.76 7.44 18.32
N MET A 152 -1.97 6.16 17.99
CA MET A 152 -2.52 5.19 18.93
C MET A 152 -1.97 3.80 18.63
N ARG A 153 -1.50 3.08 19.65
CA ARG A 153 -0.97 1.72 19.45
C ARG A 153 -2.10 0.70 19.36
N LYS A 154 -1.85 -0.41 18.65
CA LYS A 154 -2.72 -1.59 18.72
C LYS A 154 -2.86 -2.05 20.18
N GLY A 155 -4.09 -2.37 20.61
CA GLY A 155 -4.35 -2.89 21.94
C GLY A 155 -5.72 -2.52 22.51
N ASP A 156 -5.92 -2.87 23.76
CA ASP A 156 -7.14 -2.60 24.49
C ASP A 156 -6.99 -1.34 25.34
N TYR A 157 -7.99 -0.49 25.29
CA TYR A 157 -8.02 0.78 26.00
C TYR A 157 -9.26 0.90 26.88
N THR A 158 -9.13 1.66 27.96
CA THR A 158 -10.26 2.06 28.80
C THR A 158 -10.25 3.58 28.96
N VAL A 159 -11.29 4.23 28.46
CA VAL A 159 -11.47 5.69 28.56
C VAL A 159 -12.86 5.96 29.09
N ASN A 160 -12.97 6.78 30.15
CA ASN A 160 -14.23 7.17 30.77
C ASN A 160 -15.16 5.96 31.10
N GLY A 161 -14.57 4.87 31.62
CA GLY A 161 -15.32 3.65 31.99
C GLY A 161 -15.84 2.84 30.81
N ARG A 162 -15.35 3.06 29.59
CA ARG A 162 -15.65 2.27 28.41
C ARG A 162 -14.39 1.61 27.87
N LYS A 163 -14.48 0.32 27.53
CA LYS A 163 -13.42 -0.45 26.88
C LYS A 163 -13.65 -0.51 25.39
N PHE A 164 -12.56 -0.38 24.62
CA PHE A 164 -12.54 -0.59 23.16
C PHE A 164 -11.21 -1.20 22.73
N HIS A 165 -11.19 -1.81 21.55
CA HIS A 165 -10.00 -2.42 20.96
C HIS A 165 -9.55 -1.65 19.74
N VAL A 166 -8.26 -1.32 19.65
CA VAL A 166 -7.60 -0.77 18.47
C VAL A 166 -6.92 -1.92 17.72
N PRO A 167 -7.43 -2.34 16.56
CA PRO A 167 -6.98 -3.57 15.88
C PRO A 167 -5.60 -3.45 15.28
N GLU A 168 -5.17 -2.22 14.95
CA GLU A 168 -3.85 -1.92 14.39
C GLU A 168 -3.34 -0.58 14.91
N THR A 169 -2.00 -0.40 14.89
CA THR A 169 -1.39 0.84 15.32
C THR A 169 -1.68 1.97 14.33
N LEU A 170 -2.32 3.04 14.80
CA LEU A 170 -2.56 4.24 14.00
C LEU A 170 -1.27 5.07 13.92
N LYS A 171 -0.82 5.34 12.72
CA LYS A 171 0.39 6.10 12.44
C LYS A 171 0.11 7.18 11.41
N VAL A 172 0.88 8.26 11.47
CA VAL A 172 0.87 9.34 10.47
C VAL A 172 2.30 9.65 10.08
N THR A 173 2.57 9.72 8.80
CA THR A 173 3.86 10.15 8.26
C THR A 173 3.88 11.66 8.11
N LEU A 174 4.90 12.31 8.67
CA LEU A 174 5.07 13.77 8.68
C LEU A 174 6.43 14.15 8.10
N HIS A 175 6.54 15.37 7.58
CA HIS A 175 7.84 15.96 7.24
C HIS A 175 8.64 16.28 8.50
N LYS A 176 9.93 15.92 8.50
CA LYS A 176 10.87 16.17 9.62
C LYS A 176 11.13 17.66 9.84
N ASP A 177 10.93 18.50 8.83
CA ASP A 177 11.11 19.94 8.87
C ASP A 177 10.00 20.68 9.64
N GLY A 178 8.96 19.96 10.11
CA GLY A 178 7.85 20.53 10.85
C GLY A 178 6.84 21.31 9.98
N SER A 179 6.91 21.18 8.65
CA SER A 179 5.98 21.87 7.74
C SER A 179 4.54 21.34 7.84
N ASP A 180 4.35 20.10 8.29
CA ASP A 180 3.03 19.50 8.46
C ASP A 180 2.35 19.95 9.75
N LYS A 181 1.06 20.31 9.66
CA LYS A 181 0.19 20.60 10.81
C LYS A 181 -0.58 19.34 11.19
N LEU A 182 -0.25 18.76 12.34
CA LEU A 182 -0.97 17.60 12.86
C LEU A 182 -1.91 18.03 14.00
N ARG A 183 -3.18 17.63 13.91
CA ARG A 183 -4.17 17.76 14.97
C ARG A 183 -4.84 16.41 15.21
N VAL A 184 -4.98 16.04 16.47
CA VAL A 184 -5.69 14.81 16.87
C VAL A 184 -6.80 15.21 17.82
N LYS A 185 -8.02 14.78 17.51
CA LYS A 185 -9.18 14.94 18.38
C LYS A 185 -9.75 13.56 18.70
N THR A 186 -10.21 13.38 19.92
CA THR A 186 -10.87 12.15 20.35
C THR A 186 -12.16 12.48 21.06
N HIS A 187 -13.20 11.71 20.77
CA HIS A 187 -14.50 11.85 21.44
C HIS A 187 -15.27 10.51 21.39
N PHE A 188 -16.35 10.44 22.15
CA PHE A 188 -17.32 9.35 21.99
C PHE A 188 -18.47 9.84 21.12
N ASP A 189 -18.74 9.10 20.06
CA ASP A 189 -19.98 9.22 19.29
C ASP A 189 -20.85 7.99 19.57
N HIS A 190 -21.97 8.21 20.27
CA HIS A 190 -22.87 7.15 20.76
C HIS A 190 -22.12 6.07 21.58
N LYS A 191 -21.81 4.93 20.93
CA LYS A 191 -21.09 3.80 21.54
C LYS A 191 -19.65 3.68 21.07
N ASP A 192 -19.24 4.46 20.10
CA ASP A 192 -17.94 4.34 19.46
C ASP A 192 -16.96 5.38 20.02
N PHE A 193 -15.71 4.97 20.24
CA PHE A 193 -14.62 5.87 20.47
C PHE A 193 -14.06 6.32 19.12
N VAL A 194 -14.10 7.61 18.85
CA VAL A 194 -13.70 8.21 17.58
C VAL A 194 -12.38 8.93 17.75
N VAL A 195 -11.47 8.70 16.81
CA VAL A 195 -10.18 9.41 16.69
C VAL A 195 -10.15 10.11 15.34
N GLU A 196 -10.17 11.43 15.35
CA GLU A 196 -9.99 12.28 14.17
C GLU A 196 -8.53 12.70 14.08
N VAL A 197 -7.87 12.34 13.00
CA VAL A 197 -6.48 12.70 12.72
C VAL A 197 -6.47 13.63 11.52
N GLN A 198 -6.17 14.90 11.75
CA GLN A 198 -6.03 15.91 10.72
C GLN A 198 -4.55 16.17 10.46
N LYS A 199 -4.12 15.92 9.22
CA LYS A 199 -2.81 16.33 8.70
C LYS A 199 -3.03 17.38 7.62
N ASN A 200 -2.62 18.61 7.85
CA ASN A 200 -2.92 19.77 6.98
C ASN A 200 -4.43 19.88 6.74
N ASP A 201 -4.89 19.72 5.48
CA ASP A 201 -6.30 19.75 5.10
C ASP A 201 -6.95 18.34 5.03
N ASP A 202 -6.15 17.27 5.14
CA ASP A 202 -6.63 15.89 5.09
C ASP A 202 -7.11 15.44 6.46
N VAL A 203 -8.30 14.86 6.53
CA VAL A 203 -8.90 14.34 7.76
C VAL A 203 -9.19 12.84 7.60
N ASN A 204 -8.60 12.05 8.49
CA ASN A 204 -8.90 10.63 8.62
C ASN A 204 -9.66 10.39 9.93
N VAL A 205 -10.76 9.63 9.86
CA VAL A 205 -11.61 9.31 11.00
C VAL A 205 -11.57 7.81 11.25
N TYR A 206 -11.22 7.44 12.47
CA TYR A 206 -11.19 6.05 12.96
C TYR A 206 -12.26 5.88 14.03
N SER A 207 -13.06 4.82 13.94
CA SER A 207 -14.12 4.54 14.89
C SER A 207 -13.95 3.14 15.49
N PHE A 208 -14.01 3.04 16.81
CA PHE A 208 -13.81 1.80 17.55
C PHE A 208 -15.02 1.54 18.46
N ALA A 209 -15.74 0.46 18.22
CA ALA A 209 -16.88 0.06 19.04
C ALA A 209 -16.46 -0.09 20.51
N SER A 210 -17.19 0.57 21.41
CA SER A 210 -16.88 0.53 22.85
C SER A 210 -18.01 -0.07 23.69
N LYS A 211 -17.65 -0.68 24.82
CA LYS A 211 -18.58 -1.24 25.80
C LYS A 211 -18.33 -0.63 27.17
N LYS A 212 -19.38 -0.26 27.91
CA LYS A 212 -19.26 0.13 29.31
C LYS A 212 -18.65 -1.01 30.14
N VAL A 213 -17.65 -0.71 30.93
CA VAL A 213 -17.15 -1.62 31.95
C VAL A 213 -18.24 -1.70 33.02
N ARG A 214 -18.82 -2.87 33.26
CA ARG A 214 -19.68 -3.08 34.45
C ARG A 214 -18.79 -2.88 35.66
N GLY A 215 -19.06 -1.86 36.45
CA GLY A 215 -18.46 -1.71 37.78
C GLY A 215 -18.77 -2.97 38.57
N GLY A 216 -17.74 -3.68 39.01
CA GLY A 216 -17.92 -4.75 39.98
C GLY A 216 -18.53 -4.11 41.24
N GLY A 217 -19.81 -4.33 41.45
CA GLY A 217 -20.43 -3.99 42.69
C GLY A 217 -19.74 -4.82 43.77
N LEU A 218 -18.94 -4.18 44.63
CA LEU A 218 -18.69 -4.71 45.94
C LEU A 218 -20.03 -4.70 46.69
N PHE A 219 -20.67 -5.84 46.76
CA PHE A 219 -21.63 -6.10 47.84
C PHE A 219 -20.86 -6.82 48.95
N SER A 220 -20.66 -6.09 50.03
CA SER A 220 -20.37 -6.60 51.36
C SER A 220 -21.37 -7.62 51.79
#